data_e76d0f5721b81e179ba4e830569c2532
#
_entry.id   e76d0f5721b81e179ba4e830569c2532
#
_cell.length_a   1.000
_cell.length_b   1.000
_cell.length_c   1.000
_cell.angle_alpha   90.00
_cell.angle_beta   90.00
_cell.angle_gamma   90.00
#
_symmetry.space_group_name_H-M   'P 1'
#
loop_
_entity.id
_entity.type
_entity.pdbx_description
1 polymer ?
#
loop_
_entity_poly.entity_id
_entity_poly.type
_entity_poly.pdbx_seq_one_letter_code
_entity_poly.pdbx_strand_id
1 'polypeptide(L)'
;MVRVLDRADVQRLVSMPDAIEAVRDALAAADRGQAVTPEPFSLHLAEADGELHVKGGWLHGSPVFAVKTATGFYRNSSRGLPVSGGMTLAYDAQTGSLRALIADGGLLTELRTAAAGAVAADLLAKPEAQAAAVIGTGGQARYQLRALLVVRPIRQVKVWGRRSEAARQYAKEISVEGVKVRAVRTAREAAEAAEVIITATSATEPLIEVGWLRAGTP
;
A
#
# COMPACT_ATOMS: atom_id res chain seq x y z
N MET A 1 28.45 -3.19 13.69
CA MET A 1 28.18 -1.87 13.04
C MET A 1 26.72 -1.84 12.60
N VAL A 2 25.96 -0.80 12.96
CA VAL A 2 24.56 -0.62 12.54
C VAL A 2 24.55 -0.03 11.12
N ARG A 3 23.74 -0.59 10.23
CA ARG A 3 23.54 -0.03 8.90
C ARG A 3 22.43 1.04 8.95
N VAL A 4 22.65 2.15 8.27
CA VAL A 4 21.61 3.17 8.08
C VAL A 4 21.26 3.19 6.59
N LEU A 5 19.98 2.95 6.28
CA LEU A 5 19.46 2.92 4.92
C LEU A 5 18.44 4.05 4.77
N ASP A 6 18.60 4.86 3.75
CA ASP A 6 17.66 5.92 3.41
C ASP A 6 16.63 5.46 2.36
N ARG A 7 15.79 6.41 1.91
CA ARG A 7 14.77 6.14 0.90
C ARG A 7 15.36 5.71 -0.45
N ALA A 8 16.49 6.29 -0.85
CA ALA A 8 17.15 5.94 -2.12
C ALA A 8 17.74 4.54 -2.07
N ASP A 9 18.29 4.15 -0.93
CA ASP A 9 18.75 2.79 -0.69
C ASP A 9 17.62 1.78 -0.82
N VAL A 10 16.47 2.03 -0.18
CA VAL A 10 15.31 1.14 -0.26
C VAL A 10 14.79 1.05 -1.71
N GLN A 11 14.70 2.16 -2.44
CA GLN A 11 14.29 2.16 -3.85
C GLN A 11 15.20 1.32 -4.75
N ARG A 12 16.49 1.28 -4.44
CA ARG A 12 17.47 0.49 -5.18
C ARG A 12 17.42 -0.99 -4.82
N LEU A 13 17.15 -1.32 -3.55
CA LEU A 13 17.27 -2.67 -3.00
C LEU A 13 15.97 -3.47 -3.05
N VAL A 14 14.81 -2.81 -3.13
CA VAL A 14 13.49 -3.47 -3.04
C VAL A 14 12.65 -3.13 -4.27
N SER A 15 12.40 -4.12 -5.09
CA SER A 15 11.43 -4.00 -6.18
C SER A 15 10.01 -4.34 -5.73
N MET A 16 9.01 -3.97 -6.52
CA MET A 16 7.61 -4.36 -6.22
C MET A 16 7.40 -5.89 -6.30
N PRO A 17 7.94 -6.63 -7.28
CA PRO A 17 7.88 -8.09 -7.26
C PRO A 17 8.46 -8.71 -5.99
N ASP A 18 9.65 -8.28 -5.53
CA ASP A 18 10.25 -8.78 -4.29
C ASP A 18 9.35 -8.52 -3.07
N ALA A 19 8.74 -7.32 -3.01
CA ALA A 19 7.80 -6.97 -1.95
C ALA A 19 6.54 -7.85 -1.96
N ILE A 20 6.01 -8.18 -3.15
CA ILE A 20 4.84 -9.06 -3.31
C ILE A 20 5.17 -10.48 -2.83
N GLU A 21 6.32 -11.03 -3.22
CA GLU A 21 6.77 -12.35 -2.79
C GLU A 21 6.96 -12.41 -1.27
N ALA A 22 7.73 -11.46 -0.71
CA ALA A 22 7.96 -11.39 0.72
C ALA A 22 6.68 -11.25 1.56
N VAL A 23 5.70 -10.47 1.08
CA VAL A 23 4.40 -10.30 1.76
C VAL A 23 3.55 -11.56 1.63
N ARG A 24 3.55 -12.23 0.48
CA ARG A 24 2.86 -13.51 0.28
C ARG A 24 3.36 -14.56 1.27
N ASP A 25 4.68 -14.71 1.38
CA ASP A 25 5.31 -15.65 2.30
C ASP A 25 5.01 -15.33 3.76
N ALA A 26 5.06 -14.04 4.11
CA ALA A 26 4.77 -13.59 5.46
C ALA A 26 3.30 -13.84 5.86
N LEU A 27 2.34 -13.59 4.96
CA LEU A 27 0.93 -13.87 5.19
C LEU A 27 0.68 -15.38 5.34
N ALA A 28 1.27 -16.19 4.47
CA ALA A 28 1.18 -17.65 4.56
C ALA A 28 1.84 -18.21 5.84
N ALA A 29 2.97 -17.65 6.27
CA ALA A 29 3.62 -18.01 7.52
C ALA A 29 2.77 -17.62 8.74
N ALA A 30 2.14 -16.45 8.70
CA ALA A 30 1.24 -16.00 9.77
C ALA A 30 0.03 -16.92 9.93
N ASP A 31 -0.60 -17.34 8.82
CA ASP A 31 -1.73 -18.28 8.82
C ASP A 31 -1.35 -19.64 9.43
N ARG A 32 -0.12 -20.11 9.17
CA ARG A 32 0.43 -21.33 9.75
C ARG A 32 0.92 -21.20 11.20
N GLY A 33 0.72 -20.06 11.86
CA GLY A 33 1.21 -19.78 13.21
C GLY A 33 2.74 -19.67 13.30
N GLN A 34 3.41 -19.39 12.19
CA GLN A 34 4.88 -19.26 12.10
C GLN A 34 5.34 -17.80 12.21
N ALA A 35 4.47 -16.91 12.66
CA ALA A 35 4.79 -15.50 12.87
C ALA A 35 4.38 -15.04 14.27
N VAL A 36 5.21 -14.21 14.88
CA VAL A 36 4.88 -13.48 16.10
C VAL A 36 4.54 -12.06 15.70
N THR A 37 3.27 -11.67 15.93
CA THR A 37 2.74 -10.35 15.61
C THR A 37 2.01 -9.77 16.82
N PRO A 38 2.72 -9.04 17.72
CA PRO A 38 2.10 -8.40 18.86
C PRO A 38 1.06 -7.36 18.47
N GLU A 39 0.14 -7.07 19.39
CA GLU A 39 -0.81 -5.98 19.24
C GLU A 39 -0.09 -4.66 18.93
N PRO A 40 -0.58 -3.89 17.95
CA PRO A 40 -0.02 -2.58 17.63
C PRO A 40 -0.16 -1.58 18.77
N PHE A 41 0.90 -0.84 19.06
CA PHE A 41 0.77 0.38 19.85
C PHE A 41 0.33 1.53 18.93
N SER A 42 -0.70 2.27 19.34
CA SER A 42 -1.20 3.42 18.58
C SER A 42 -1.33 4.65 19.48
N LEU A 43 -0.92 5.80 18.95
CA LEU A 43 -1.07 7.09 19.58
C LEU A 43 -1.82 8.04 18.63
N HIS A 44 -2.91 8.63 19.11
CA HIS A 44 -3.68 9.62 18.39
C HIS A 44 -3.42 11.03 18.92
N LEU A 45 -3.04 11.93 18.01
CA LEU A 45 -2.79 13.34 18.29
C LEU A 45 -3.93 14.18 17.68
N ALA A 46 -5.07 14.20 18.36
CA ALA A 46 -6.31 14.80 17.85
C ALA A 46 -6.14 16.27 17.44
N GLU A 47 -5.39 17.06 18.23
CA GLU A 47 -5.14 18.48 17.95
C GLU A 47 -4.37 18.71 16.63
N ALA A 48 -3.50 17.75 16.25
CA ALA A 48 -2.70 17.79 15.03
C ALA A 48 -3.34 17.07 13.84
N ASP A 49 -4.51 16.41 14.03
CA ASP A 49 -5.10 15.46 13.08
C ASP A 49 -4.04 14.44 12.63
N GLY A 50 -3.40 13.86 13.66
CA GLY A 50 -2.22 13.01 13.50
C GLY A 50 -2.32 11.69 14.24
N GLU A 51 -1.58 10.71 13.75
CA GLU A 51 -1.48 9.38 14.37
C GLU A 51 -0.07 8.80 14.23
N LEU A 52 0.29 7.95 15.19
CA LEU A 52 1.47 7.09 15.16
C LEU A 52 1.03 5.66 15.40
N HIS A 53 1.56 4.75 14.62
CA HIS A 53 1.43 3.31 14.84
C HIS A 53 2.80 2.66 14.96
N VAL A 54 3.03 1.88 16.03
CA VAL A 54 4.21 1.05 16.20
C VAL A 54 3.78 -0.41 16.06
N LYS A 55 4.45 -1.13 15.16
CA LYS A 55 4.19 -2.56 14.89
C LYS A 55 5.50 -3.33 14.90
N GLY A 56 5.51 -4.47 15.58
CA GLY A 56 6.62 -5.41 15.57
C GLY A 56 6.23 -6.72 14.89
N GLY A 57 7.23 -7.49 14.48
CA GLY A 57 7.00 -8.84 13.96
C GLY A 57 8.28 -9.64 13.80
N TRP A 58 8.13 -10.94 13.98
CA TRP A 58 9.18 -11.92 13.75
C TRP A 58 8.60 -13.17 13.09
N LEU A 59 9.29 -13.69 12.09
CA LEU A 59 8.99 -14.99 11.50
C LEU A 59 9.88 -16.04 12.17
N HIS A 60 9.31 -17.17 12.58
CA HIS A 60 10.06 -18.26 13.17
C HIS A 60 11.23 -18.68 12.26
N GLY A 61 12.43 -18.75 12.83
CA GLY A 61 13.66 -19.06 12.11
C GLY A 61 14.31 -17.89 11.38
N SER A 62 13.67 -16.73 11.29
CA SER A 62 14.30 -15.53 10.74
C SER A 62 15.45 -15.05 11.65
N PRO A 63 16.62 -14.71 11.08
CA PRO A 63 17.75 -14.17 11.86
C PRO A 63 17.50 -12.74 12.35
N VAL A 64 16.40 -12.11 11.95
CA VAL A 64 16.04 -10.75 12.34
C VAL A 64 14.56 -10.65 12.72
N PHE A 65 14.25 -9.79 13.67
CA PHE A 65 12.91 -9.27 13.88
C PHE A 65 12.87 -7.76 13.58
N ALA A 66 11.71 -7.24 13.28
CA ALA A 66 11.55 -5.84 12.89
C ALA A 66 10.54 -5.12 13.77
N VAL A 67 10.82 -3.85 14.05
CA VAL A 67 9.87 -2.89 14.64
C VAL A 67 9.78 -1.68 13.73
N LYS A 68 8.59 -1.32 13.33
CA LYS A 68 8.38 -0.13 12.52
C LYS A 68 7.49 0.89 13.22
N THR A 69 7.78 2.15 12.97
CA THR A 69 6.86 3.26 13.23
C THR A 69 6.27 3.71 11.91
N ALA A 70 4.99 4.08 11.92
CA ALA A 70 4.33 4.73 10.79
C ALA A 70 3.53 5.91 11.34
N THR A 71 3.64 7.06 10.71
CA THR A 71 2.91 8.28 11.09
C THR A 71 1.97 8.70 9.97
N GLY A 72 0.83 9.26 10.35
CA GLY A 72 -0.10 9.93 9.45
C GLY A 72 -0.45 11.30 10.02
N PHE A 73 -0.21 12.39 9.30
CA PHE A 73 -0.57 13.75 9.68
C PHE A 73 -1.35 14.40 8.54
N TYR A 74 -2.67 14.33 8.62
CA TYR A 74 -3.56 14.60 7.48
C TYR A 74 -3.60 16.09 7.08
N ARG A 75 -3.33 17.01 8.02
CA ARG A 75 -3.20 18.46 7.75
C ARG A 75 -1.91 18.83 7.01
N ASN A 76 -0.95 17.94 6.91
CA ASN A 76 0.32 18.20 6.21
C ASN A 76 0.11 18.50 4.72
N SER A 77 -0.94 17.94 4.11
CA SER A 77 -1.27 18.21 2.71
C SER A 77 -1.48 19.69 2.41
N SER A 78 -2.08 20.46 3.35
CA SER A 78 -2.28 21.91 3.22
C SER A 78 -1.00 22.73 3.43
N ARG A 79 0.04 22.09 3.98
CA ARG A 79 1.35 22.71 4.26
C ARG A 79 2.43 22.31 3.26
N GLY A 80 2.07 21.54 2.23
CA GLY A 80 3.03 21.00 1.26
C GLY A 80 3.99 19.94 1.84
N LEU A 81 3.66 19.36 3.01
CA LEU A 81 4.45 18.33 3.68
C LEU A 81 3.88 16.93 3.41
N PRO A 82 4.71 15.88 3.51
CA PRO A 82 4.23 14.50 3.43
C PRO A 82 3.18 14.20 4.51
N VAL A 83 2.10 13.56 4.10
CA VAL A 83 1.04 13.08 5.04
C VAL A 83 1.51 11.86 5.80
N SER A 84 2.19 10.95 5.14
CA SER A 84 2.69 9.70 5.73
C SER A 84 4.20 9.77 5.94
N GLY A 85 4.66 9.15 7.03
CA GLY A 85 6.06 9.00 7.36
C GLY A 85 6.32 7.72 8.14
N GLY A 86 7.57 7.52 8.53
CA GLY A 86 7.95 6.38 9.37
C GLY A 86 9.34 5.88 9.12
N MET A 87 9.73 4.88 9.90
CA MET A 87 11.01 4.17 9.81
C MET A 87 10.85 2.74 10.31
N THR A 88 11.84 1.91 10.00
CA THR A 88 11.89 0.52 10.46
C THR A 88 13.24 0.24 11.11
N LEU A 89 13.21 -0.45 12.26
CA LEU A 89 14.37 -0.97 12.95
C LEU A 89 14.41 -2.49 12.75
N ALA A 90 15.56 -3.01 12.35
CA ALA A 90 15.82 -4.46 12.26
C ALA A 90 16.83 -4.86 13.33
N TYR A 91 16.47 -5.86 14.11
CA TYR A 91 17.26 -6.39 15.22
C TYR A 91 17.68 -7.82 14.95
N ASP A 92 18.83 -8.19 15.47
CA ASP A 92 19.28 -9.57 15.53
C ASP A 92 18.37 -10.40 16.44
N ALA A 93 17.83 -11.50 15.94
CA ALA A 93 16.86 -12.31 16.69
C ALA A 93 17.47 -13.13 17.84
N GLN A 94 18.80 -13.31 17.86
CA GLN A 94 19.48 -14.05 18.94
C GLN A 94 20.01 -13.14 20.04
N THR A 95 20.48 -11.95 19.68
CA THR A 95 21.20 -11.07 20.62
C THR A 95 20.41 -9.80 20.98
N GLY A 96 19.33 -9.49 20.26
CA GLY A 96 18.58 -8.24 20.40
C GLY A 96 19.35 -7.00 19.92
N SER A 97 20.52 -7.16 19.33
CA SER A 97 21.34 -6.04 18.86
C SER A 97 20.71 -5.38 17.62
N LEU A 98 20.70 -4.05 17.57
CA LEU A 98 20.25 -3.31 16.40
C LEU A 98 21.19 -3.59 15.21
N ARG A 99 20.64 -4.10 14.12
CA ARG A 99 21.35 -4.37 12.85
C ARG A 99 21.22 -3.28 11.83
N ALA A 100 20.00 -2.74 11.69
CA ALA A 100 19.75 -1.66 10.74
C ALA A 100 18.68 -0.67 11.23
N LEU A 101 18.88 0.59 10.87
CA LEU A 101 17.89 1.65 10.88
C LEU A 101 17.54 1.98 9.43
N ILE A 102 16.27 1.84 9.07
CA ILE A 102 15.74 2.15 7.73
C ILE A 102 14.92 3.43 7.85
N ALA A 103 15.54 4.55 7.50
CA ALA A 103 14.97 5.91 7.57
C ALA A 103 14.40 6.33 6.21
N ASP A 104 13.45 5.54 5.69
CA ASP A 104 12.92 5.64 4.33
C ASP A 104 11.73 6.59 4.16
N GLY A 105 11.33 7.28 5.24
CA GLY A 105 10.14 8.13 5.23
C GLY A 105 8.84 7.37 4.98
N GLY A 106 8.79 6.08 5.33
CA GLY A 106 7.61 5.22 5.20
C GLY A 106 7.48 4.49 3.86
N LEU A 107 8.49 4.49 3.00
CA LEU A 107 8.45 3.81 1.70
C LEU A 107 8.17 2.31 1.83
N LEU A 108 8.81 1.60 2.75
CA LEU A 108 8.53 0.18 3.00
C LEU A 108 7.08 -0.04 3.44
N THR A 109 6.49 0.91 4.17
CA THR A 109 5.06 0.85 4.50
C THR A 109 4.19 0.95 3.26
N GLU A 110 4.52 1.85 2.33
CA GLU A 110 3.81 1.98 1.06
C GLU A 110 3.93 0.70 0.21
N LEU A 111 5.15 0.20 0.03
CA LEU A 111 5.44 -0.99 -0.78
C LEU A 111 4.73 -2.24 -0.22
N ARG A 112 4.89 -2.54 1.09
CA ARG A 112 4.27 -3.75 1.68
C ARG A 112 2.75 -3.68 1.69
N THR A 113 2.17 -2.48 1.79
CA THR A 113 0.71 -2.31 1.76
C THR A 113 0.17 -2.57 0.36
N ALA A 114 0.84 -2.06 -0.65
CA ALA A 114 0.51 -2.32 -2.04
C ALA A 114 0.73 -3.79 -2.42
N ALA A 115 1.81 -4.39 -1.92
CA ALA A 115 2.09 -5.81 -2.11
C ALA A 115 0.99 -6.71 -1.53
N ALA A 116 0.45 -6.39 -0.35
CA ALA A 116 -0.67 -7.13 0.21
C ALA A 116 -1.94 -7.06 -0.67
N GLY A 117 -2.24 -5.88 -1.23
CA GLY A 117 -3.33 -5.72 -2.20
C GLY A 117 -3.09 -6.51 -3.49
N ALA A 118 -1.84 -6.57 -3.97
CA ALA A 118 -1.48 -7.38 -5.13
C ALA A 118 -1.61 -8.88 -4.85
N VAL A 119 -1.20 -9.36 -3.67
CA VAL A 119 -1.41 -10.76 -3.26
C VAL A 119 -2.89 -11.10 -3.23
N ALA A 120 -3.74 -10.23 -2.68
CA ALA A 120 -5.19 -10.43 -2.68
C ALA A 120 -5.76 -10.46 -4.11
N ALA A 121 -5.35 -9.51 -4.97
CA ALA A 121 -5.79 -9.49 -6.36
C ALA A 121 -5.30 -10.72 -7.14
N ASP A 122 -4.10 -11.21 -6.86
CA ASP A 122 -3.55 -12.40 -7.51
C ASP A 122 -4.31 -13.67 -7.14
N LEU A 123 -4.83 -13.76 -5.93
CA LEU A 123 -5.59 -14.91 -5.47
C LEU A 123 -7.07 -14.85 -5.85
N LEU A 124 -7.66 -13.66 -5.94
CA LEU A 124 -9.12 -13.48 -6.02
C LEU A 124 -9.59 -12.98 -7.39
N ALA A 125 -8.78 -12.18 -8.10
CA ALA A 125 -9.17 -11.67 -9.41
C ALA A 125 -8.92 -12.71 -10.50
N LYS A 126 -9.74 -12.66 -11.56
CA LYS A 126 -9.53 -13.50 -12.75
C LYS A 126 -8.13 -13.26 -13.33
N PRO A 127 -7.40 -14.31 -13.74
CA PRO A 127 -6.06 -14.16 -14.32
C PRO A 127 -6.01 -13.23 -15.52
N GLU A 128 -7.08 -13.21 -16.32
CA GLU A 128 -7.23 -12.40 -17.54
C GLU A 128 -7.84 -11.02 -17.31
N ALA A 129 -8.05 -10.59 -16.06
CA ALA A 129 -8.64 -9.28 -15.73
C ALA A 129 -7.85 -8.13 -16.37
N GLN A 130 -8.54 -7.29 -17.14
CA GLN A 130 -7.95 -6.18 -17.90
C GLN A 130 -8.45 -4.80 -17.49
N ALA A 131 -9.53 -4.73 -16.71
CA ALA A 131 -10.14 -3.47 -16.31
C ALA A 131 -10.09 -3.28 -14.78
N ALA A 132 -9.52 -2.15 -14.34
CA ALA A 132 -9.47 -1.80 -12.92
C ALA A 132 -10.11 -0.44 -12.65
N ALA A 133 -10.65 -0.29 -11.44
CA ALA A 133 -11.03 1.00 -10.87
C ALA A 133 -10.12 1.37 -9.71
N VAL A 134 -9.76 2.66 -9.62
CA VAL A 134 -9.05 3.22 -8.48
C VAL A 134 -9.89 4.33 -7.87
N ILE A 135 -10.31 4.13 -6.64
CA ILE A 135 -11.07 5.09 -5.84
C ILE A 135 -10.11 5.71 -4.84
N GLY A 136 -9.67 6.93 -5.12
CA GLY A 136 -8.63 7.64 -4.39
C GLY A 136 -7.49 8.08 -5.30
N THR A 137 -6.79 9.13 -4.89
CA THR A 137 -5.72 9.77 -5.68
C THR A 137 -4.47 10.05 -4.84
N GLY A 138 -4.36 9.43 -3.68
CA GLY A 138 -3.24 9.56 -2.75
C GLY A 138 -2.02 8.69 -3.12
N GLY A 139 -1.02 8.68 -2.27
CA GLY A 139 0.19 7.87 -2.41
C GLY A 139 -0.14 6.38 -2.52
N GLN A 140 -0.93 5.84 -1.58
CA GLN A 140 -1.34 4.43 -1.61
C GLN A 140 -2.06 4.04 -2.91
N ALA A 141 -2.94 4.88 -3.44
CA ALA A 141 -3.61 4.58 -4.71
C ALA A 141 -2.62 4.35 -5.86
N ARG A 142 -1.49 5.07 -5.86
CA ARG A 142 -0.42 4.91 -6.85
C ARG A 142 0.35 3.61 -6.68
N TYR A 143 0.73 3.29 -5.45
CA TYR A 143 1.45 2.05 -5.15
C TYR A 143 0.58 0.81 -5.39
N GLN A 144 -0.68 0.85 -4.99
CA GLN A 144 -1.65 -0.23 -5.20
C GLN A 144 -1.85 -0.54 -6.68
N LEU A 145 -2.03 0.50 -7.52
CA LEU A 145 -2.16 0.27 -8.97
C LEU A 145 -0.88 -0.31 -9.55
N ARG A 146 0.30 0.21 -9.19
CA ARG A 146 1.57 -0.34 -9.67
C ARG A 146 1.76 -1.81 -9.27
N ALA A 147 1.36 -2.17 -8.05
CA ALA A 147 1.43 -3.55 -7.58
C ALA A 147 0.43 -4.46 -8.31
N LEU A 148 -0.80 -3.99 -8.58
CA LEU A 148 -1.78 -4.71 -9.38
C LEU A 148 -1.28 -5.00 -10.80
N LEU A 149 -0.59 -4.05 -11.42
CA LEU A 149 -0.02 -4.20 -12.77
C LEU A 149 1.09 -5.27 -12.85
N VAL A 150 1.68 -5.65 -11.72
CA VAL A 150 2.66 -6.76 -11.66
C VAL A 150 1.96 -8.12 -11.78
N VAL A 151 0.76 -8.25 -11.21
CA VAL A 151 0.08 -9.55 -11.04
C VAL A 151 -1.08 -9.76 -12.01
N ARG A 152 -1.59 -8.71 -12.65
CA ARG A 152 -2.72 -8.81 -13.62
C ARG A 152 -2.45 -7.99 -14.88
N PRO A 153 -2.89 -8.46 -16.06
CA PRO A 153 -2.65 -7.82 -17.34
C PRO A 153 -3.62 -6.64 -17.56
N ILE A 154 -3.71 -5.71 -16.60
CA ILE A 154 -4.60 -4.57 -16.67
C ILE A 154 -4.22 -3.67 -17.86
N ARG A 155 -5.21 -3.30 -18.67
CA ARG A 155 -5.08 -2.41 -19.84
C ARG A 155 -5.85 -1.12 -19.68
N GLN A 156 -6.92 -1.15 -18.89
CA GLN A 156 -7.80 -0.01 -18.69
C GLN A 156 -7.98 0.28 -17.20
N VAL A 157 -7.77 1.53 -16.82
CA VAL A 157 -7.94 1.99 -15.45
C VAL A 157 -8.82 3.23 -15.44
N LYS A 158 -9.89 3.19 -14.67
CA LYS A 158 -10.68 4.37 -14.34
C LYS A 158 -10.33 4.84 -12.94
N VAL A 159 -9.96 6.10 -12.79
CA VAL A 159 -9.66 6.69 -11.49
C VAL A 159 -10.69 7.76 -11.13
N TRP A 160 -11.17 7.66 -9.90
CA TRP A 160 -12.01 8.67 -9.30
C TRP A 160 -11.42 9.19 -7.98
N GLY A 161 -11.61 10.45 -7.76
CA GLY A 161 -11.26 11.11 -6.49
C GLY A 161 -12.16 12.31 -6.23
N ARG A 162 -12.37 12.63 -4.97
CA ARG A 162 -13.22 13.74 -4.53
C ARG A 162 -12.89 15.07 -5.22
N ARG A 163 -11.62 15.30 -5.53
CA ARG A 163 -11.14 16.44 -6.32
C ARG A 163 -10.84 15.97 -7.75
N SER A 164 -11.64 16.42 -8.71
CA SER A 164 -11.52 16.02 -10.13
C SER A 164 -10.14 16.36 -10.72
N GLU A 165 -9.53 17.47 -10.29
CA GLU A 165 -8.19 17.86 -10.72
C GLU A 165 -7.13 16.84 -10.25
N ALA A 166 -7.22 16.39 -9.01
CA ALA A 166 -6.32 15.34 -8.50
C ALA A 166 -6.47 14.01 -9.26
N ALA A 167 -7.70 13.66 -9.69
CA ALA A 167 -7.91 12.48 -10.50
C ALA A 167 -7.33 12.64 -11.92
N ARG A 168 -7.44 13.82 -12.53
CA ARG A 168 -6.80 14.13 -13.81
C ARG A 168 -5.27 14.10 -13.71
N GLN A 169 -4.73 14.66 -12.65
CA GLN A 169 -3.28 14.64 -12.40
C GLN A 169 -2.78 13.20 -12.19
N TYR A 170 -3.47 12.41 -11.37
CA TYR A 170 -3.17 10.98 -11.20
C TYR A 170 -3.13 10.24 -12.54
N ALA A 171 -4.13 10.46 -13.41
CA ALA A 171 -4.20 9.80 -14.71
C ALA A 171 -3.04 10.19 -15.64
N LYS A 172 -2.49 11.42 -15.51
CA LYS A 172 -1.31 11.86 -16.25
C LYS A 172 -0.01 11.27 -15.71
N GLU A 173 0.10 11.18 -14.38
CA GLU A 173 1.30 10.68 -13.68
C GLU A 173 1.50 9.19 -13.82
N ILE A 174 0.42 8.41 -13.84
CA ILE A 174 0.46 6.96 -14.05
C ILE A 174 0.46 6.68 -15.55
N SER A 175 1.59 6.98 -16.17
CA SER A 175 1.82 6.60 -17.58
C SER A 175 2.64 5.31 -17.59
N VAL A 176 2.00 4.19 -17.92
CA VAL A 176 2.63 2.90 -18.11
C VAL A 176 2.31 2.44 -19.53
N GLU A 177 3.31 2.00 -20.27
CA GLU A 177 3.14 1.52 -21.63
C GLU A 177 2.07 0.42 -21.71
N GLY A 178 1.14 0.58 -22.64
CA GLY A 178 0.02 -0.35 -22.82
C GLY A 178 -1.12 -0.24 -21.81
N VAL A 179 -1.08 0.71 -20.85
CA VAL A 179 -2.14 0.94 -19.87
C VAL A 179 -2.79 2.28 -20.06
N LYS A 180 -4.10 2.28 -20.33
CA LYS A 180 -4.90 3.50 -20.49
C LYS A 180 -5.53 3.90 -19.15
N VAL A 181 -5.06 4.98 -18.54
CA VAL A 181 -5.62 5.54 -17.30
C VAL A 181 -6.49 6.75 -17.62
N ARG A 182 -7.72 6.78 -17.11
CA ARG A 182 -8.68 7.85 -17.34
C ARG A 182 -9.36 8.29 -16.05
N ALA A 183 -9.35 9.60 -15.79
CA ALA A 183 -10.16 10.19 -14.72
C ALA A 183 -11.64 10.19 -15.12
N VAL A 184 -12.51 9.82 -14.18
CA VAL A 184 -13.96 9.77 -14.34
C VAL A 184 -14.67 10.70 -13.34
N ARG A 185 -15.96 10.98 -13.58
CA ARG A 185 -16.72 11.96 -12.80
C ARG A 185 -17.26 11.41 -11.49
N THR A 186 -17.58 10.12 -11.42
CA THR A 186 -18.20 9.49 -10.25
C THR A 186 -17.50 8.18 -9.89
N ALA A 187 -17.57 7.79 -8.61
CA ALA A 187 -17.10 6.50 -8.14
C ALA A 187 -17.86 5.36 -8.83
N ARG A 188 -19.15 5.54 -9.07
CA ARG A 188 -19.99 4.59 -9.81
C ARG A 188 -19.46 4.36 -11.22
N GLU A 189 -19.17 5.41 -11.99
CA GLU A 189 -18.61 5.30 -13.35
C GLU A 189 -17.26 4.53 -13.34
N ALA A 190 -16.48 4.66 -12.27
CA ALA A 190 -15.25 3.89 -12.12
C ALA A 190 -15.55 2.41 -11.89
N ALA A 191 -16.46 2.10 -10.95
CA ALA A 191 -16.72 0.76 -10.44
C ALA A 191 -17.47 -0.14 -11.43
N GLU A 192 -18.50 0.37 -12.14
CA GLU A 192 -19.43 -0.42 -12.97
C GLU A 192 -18.75 -1.25 -14.07
N ALA A 193 -17.58 -0.86 -14.54
CA ALA A 193 -16.87 -1.58 -15.60
C ALA A 193 -15.59 -2.29 -15.11
N ALA A 194 -15.30 -2.23 -13.83
CA ALA A 194 -14.08 -2.79 -13.27
C ALA A 194 -14.22 -4.29 -12.99
N GLU A 195 -13.12 -4.99 -13.17
CA GLU A 195 -12.92 -6.40 -12.78
C GLU A 195 -12.12 -6.50 -11.48
N VAL A 196 -11.39 -5.42 -11.14
CA VAL A 196 -10.70 -5.25 -9.86
C VAL A 196 -10.92 -3.81 -9.39
N ILE A 197 -11.26 -3.63 -8.11
CA ILE A 197 -11.46 -2.31 -7.51
C ILE A 197 -10.49 -2.09 -6.37
N ILE A 198 -9.74 -1.01 -6.46
CA ILE A 198 -8.84 -0.52 -5.42
C ILE A 198 -9.50 0.70 -4.75
N THR A 199 -9.75 0.61 -3.44
CA THR A 199 -10.17 1.76 -2.63
C THR A 199 -9.03 2.20 -1.72
N ALA A 200 -8.53 3.41 -1.91
CA ALA A 200 -7.42 3.97 -1.14
C ALA A 200 -7.71 5.44 -0.81
N THR A 201 -8.61 5.65 0.14
CA THR A 201 -9.09 6.96 0.57
C THR A 201 -9.10 7.08 2.09
N SER A 202 -9.26 8.29 2.60
CA SER A 202 -9.54 8.59 4.01
C SER A 202 -11.04 8.72 4.31
N ALA A 203 -11.92 8.21 3.44
CA ALA A 203 -13.36 8.27 3.66
C ALA A 203 -13.77 7.37 4.84
N THR A 204 -14.66 7.88 5.69
CA THR A 204 -15.24 7.16 6.83
C THR A 204 -16.57 6.48 6.47
N GLU A 205 -17.13 6.84 5.32
CA GLU A 205 -18.37 6.25 4.80
C GLU A 205 -18.09 5.43 3.53
N PRO A 206 -18.89 4.39 3.26
CA PRO A 206 -18.76 3.58 2.05
C PRO A 206 -18.87 4.44 0.78
N LEU A 207 -17.93 4.25 -0.14
CA LEU A 207 -17.88 4.95 -1.43
C LEU A 207 -18.36 4.09 -2.60
N ILE A 208 -18.54 2.79 -2.38
CA ILE A 208 -18.94 1.80 -3.37
C ILE A 208 -20.22 1.13 -2.90
N GLU A 209 -21.18 1.01 -3.78
CA GLU A 209 -22.42 0.26 -3.54
C GLU A 209 -22.35 -1.11 -4.23
N VAL A 210 -22.84 -2.14 -3.57
CA VAL A 210 -22.82 -3.51 -4.10
C VAL A 210 -23.49 -3.62 -5.46
N GLY A 211 -24.58 -2.86 -5.69
CA GLY A 211 -25.31 -2.85 -6.96
C GLY A 211 -24.52 -2.32 -8.16
N TRP A 212 -23.33 -1.74 -7.95
CA TRP A 212 -22.43 -1.29 -9.03
C TRP A 212 -21.43 -2.36 -9.45
N LEU A 213 -21.28 -3.41 -8.65
CA LEU A 213 -20.26 -4.43 -8.84
C LEU A 213 -20.74 -5.51 -9.79
N ARG A 214 -19.83 -6.00 -10.61
CA ARG A 214 -20.06 -7.23 -11.38
C ARG A 214 -19.88 -8.45 -10.49
N ALA A 215 -20.58 -9.52 -10.76
CA ALA A 215 -20.36 -10.79 -10.07
C ALA A 215 -18.89 -11.24 -10.23
N GLY A 216 -18.24 -11.54 -9.10
CA GLY A 216 -16.83 -11.95 -9.07
C GLY A 216 -15.80 -10.80 -9.18
N THR A 217 -16.19 -9.56 -8.95
CA THR A 217 -15.25 -8.43 -8.77
C THR A 217 -14.71 -8.47 -7.34
N PRO A 218 -13.40 -8.68 -7.12
CA PRO A 218 -12.75 -8.53 -5.82
C PRO A 218 -12.44 -7.07 -5.48
#